data_ac0776f0ce6760bfeac23b7722f167ed
#
_entry.id   ac0776f0ce6760bfeac23b7722f167ed
#
_cell.length_a   1.000
_cell.length_b   1.000
_cell.length_c   1.000
_cell.angle_alpha   90.00
_cell.angle_beta   90.00
_cell.angle_gamma   90.00
#
_symmetry.space_group_name_H-M   'P 1'
#
loop_
_entity.id
_entity.type
_entity.pdbx_description
1 polymer ?
#
loop_
_entity_poly.entity_id
_entity_poly.type
_entity_poly.pdbx_seq_one_letter_code
_entity_poly.pdbx_strand_id
1 'polypeptide(L)'
;MGSKIKRSLFKYLIISLTISIILSIAVQDAAQNISDNIQLKYTDSSKLYEYQNGYSQLFGDVPQIPDVSPEIMIPSDRIAKELCDFISSWCILFFTLFGVFLSLTLFYKRRLKTPFSVLNEAADKISRQDLDFKISYVYDDELGQICAAFEKMREKL
;
A
#
# COMPACT_ATOMS: atom_id res chain seq x y z
N MET A 1 6.60 28.01 5.38
CA MET A 1 7.19 27.57 4.11
C MET A 1 6.96 26.10 3.82
N GLY A 2 6.86 25.10 4.45
CA GLY A 2 6.65 23.67 4.10
C GLY A 2 5.22 23.16 3.96
N SER A 3 4.19 23.98 3.82
CA SER A 3 2.81 23.49 3.91
C SER A 3 2.26 22.82 2.63
N LYS A 4 2.64 23.29 1.44
CA LYS A 4 2.14 22.78 0.15
C LYS A 4 2.75 21.40 -0.19
N ILE A 5 4.06 21.21 0.04
CA ILE A 5 4.74 19.92 -0.14
C ILE A 5 4.19 18.89 0.86
N LYS A 6 4.05 19.26 2.15
CA LYS A 6 3.44 18.39 3.17
C LYS A 6 2.03 17.96 2.78
N ARG A 7 1.18 18.88 2.29
CA ARG A 7 -0.18 18.56 1.86
C ARG A 7 -0.21 17.62 0.64
N SER A 8 0.72 17.78 -0.30
CA SER A 8 0.85 16.89 -1.43
C SER A 8 1.30 15.49 -1.01
N LEU A 9 2.35 15.37 -0.18
CA LEU A 9 2.81 14.10 0.38
C LEU A 9 1.69 13.39 1.14
N PHE A 10 0.95 14.12 1.97
CA PHE A 10 -0.17 13.58 2.74
C PHE A 10 -1.29 13.02 1.83
N LYS A 11 -1.61 13.65 0.70
CA LYS A 11 -2.57 13.13 -0.27
C LYS A 11 -2.10 11.80 -0.88
N TYR A 12 -0.84 11.70 -1.33
CA TYR A 12 -0.30 10.45 -1.87
C TYR A 12 -0.31 9.33 -0.82
N LEU A 13 0.04 9.67 0.42
CA LEU A 13 0.05 8.73 1.53
C LEU A 13 -1.36 8.21 1.85
N ILE A 14 -2.36 9.07 1.94
CA ILE A 14 -3.75 8.66 2.17
C ILE A 14 -4.23 7.74 1.05
N ILE A 15 -4.07 8.13 -0.22
CA ILE A 15 -4.54 7.35 -1.36
C ILE A 15 -3.85 5.98 -1.39
N SER A 16 -2.54 5.94 -1.17
CA SER A 16 -1.79 4.68 -1.15
C SER A 16 -2.19 3.79 0.02
N LEU A 17 -2.40 4.35 1.21
CA LEU A 17 -2.85 3.59 2.38
C LEU A 17 -4.26 3.04 2.19
N THR A 18 -5.20 3.82 1.66
CA THR A 18 -6.57 3.32 1.41
C THR A 18 -6.57 2.16 0.42
N ILE A 19 -5.81 2.25 -0.67
CA ILE A 19 -5.67 1.15 -1.64
C ILE A 19 -5.03 -0.08 -0.98
N SER A 20 -3.98 0.11 -0.18
CA SER A 20 -3.29 -0.98 0.53
C SER A 20 -4.19 -1.69 1.53
N ILE A 21 -5.02 -0.94 2.27
CA ILE A 21 -5.97 -1.52 3.23
C ILE A 21 -7.04 -2.34 2.50
N ILE A 22 -7.61 -1.82 1.41
CA ILE A 22 -8.61 -2.56 0.61
C ILE A 22 -8.02 -3.86 0.06
N LEU A 23 -6.79 -3.78 -0.48
CA LEU A 23 -6.11 -4.97 -1.00
C LEU A 23 -5.77 -5.97 0.11
N SER A 24 -5.38 -5.49 1.29
CA SER A 24 -5.13 -6.34 2.47
C SER A 24 -6.37 -7.10 2.90
N ILE A 25 -7.52 -6.41 2.98
CA ILE A 25 -8.80 -7.05 3.35
C ILE A 25 -9.17 -8.13 2.32
N ALA A 26 -9.03 -7.85 1.02
CA ALA A 26 -9.35 -8.81 -0.02
C ALA A 26 -8.46 -10.08 0.03
N VAL A 27 -7.16 -9.91 0.29
CA VAL A 27 -6.23 -11.04 0.42
C VAL A 27 -6.49 -11.82 1.71
N GLN A 28 -6.79 -11.14 2.81
CA GLN A 28 -7.13 -11.76 4.08
C GLN A 28 -8.41 -12.60 3.96
N ASP A 29 -9.45 -12.05 3.34
CA ASP A 29 -10.71 -12.74 3.12
C ASP A 29 -10.52 -13.99 2.23
N ALA A 30 -9.73 -13.88 1.16
CA ALA A 30 -9.40 -15.02 0.32
C ALA A 30 -8.63 -16.10 1.08
N ALA A 31 -7.64 -15.73 1.92
CA ALA A 31 -6.87 -16.68 2.71
C ALA A 31 -7.75 -17.38 3.77
N GLN A 32 -8.62 -16.64 4.43
CA GLN A 32 -9.58 -17.21 5.39
C GLN A 32 -10.55 -18.18 4.71
N ASN A 33 -11.11 -17.83 3.57
CA ASN A 33 -12.00 -18.71 2.80
C ASN A 33 -11.31 -20.04 2.41
N ILE A 34 -10.03 -20.02 2.08
CA ILE A 34 -9.27 -21.23 1.80
C ILE A 34 -9.05 -22.05 3.08
N SER A 35 -8.66 -21.42 4.18
CA SER A 35 -8.48 -22.06 5.48
C SER A 35 -9.76 -22.73 5.95
N ASP A 36 -10.90 -22.02 5.86
CA ASP A 36 -12.22 -22.51 6.24
C ASP A 36 -12.67 -23.71 5.36
N ASN A 37 -12.43 -23.66 4.06
CA ASN A 37 -12.72 -24.76 3.17
C ASN A 37 -11.90 -26.02 3.48
N ILE A 38 -10.63 -25.85 3.87
CA ILE A 38 -9.79 -26.97 4.32
C ILE A 38 -10.35 -27.54 5.63
N GLN A 39 -10.71 -26.70 6.57
CA GLN A 39 -11.25 -27.09 7.87
C GLN A 39 -12.57 -27.85 7.74
N LEU A 40 -13.46 -27.40 6.84
CA LEU A 40 -14.73 -28.05 6.53
C LEU A 40 -14.58 -29.50 6.04
N LYS A 41 -13.51 -29.82 5.30
CA LYS A 41 -13.25 -31.20 4.86
C LYS A 41 -13.09 -32.21 6.02
N TYR A 42 -12.58 -31.73 7.15
CA TYR A 42 -12.24 -32.55 8.32
C TYR A 42 -13.24 -32.42 9.46
N THR A 43 -14.24 -31.56 9.28
CA THR A 43 -15.29 -31.36 10.29
C THR A 43 -16.39 -32.39 10.13
N ASP A 44 -16.75 -33.05 11.21
CA ASP A 44 -17.88 -33.97 11.24
C ASP A 44 -19.19 -33.20 11.04
N SER A 45 -20.02 -33.63 10.09
CA SER A 45 -21.28 -32.98 9.74
C SER A 45 -22.27 -32.87 10.92
N SER A 46 -22.24 -33.81 11.86
CA SER A 46 -23.05 -33.74 13.07
C SER A 46 -22.63 -32.59 14.00
N LYS A 47 -21.32 -32.39 14.19
CA LYS A 47 -20.77 -31.28 14.98
C LYS A 47 -21.00 -29.92 14.31
N LEU A 48 -20.90 -29.88 12.99
CA LEU A 48 -21.19 -28.67 12.22
C LEU A 48 -22.64 -28.21 12.43
N TYR A 49 -23.59 -29.14 12.40
CA TYR A 49 -25.01 -28.86 12.61
C TYR A 49 -25.30 -28.36 14.02
N GLU A 50 -24.66 -28.97 15.02
CA GLU A 50 -24.80 -28.55 16.44
C GLU A 50 -24.22 -27.13 16.65
N TYR A 51 -23.08 -26.84 16.04
CA TYR A 51 -22.46 -25.50 16.07
C TYR A 51 -23.33 -24.44 15.41
N GLN A 52 -23.85 -24.71 14.23
CA GLN A 52 -24.74 -23.79 13.50
C GLN A 52 -26.00 -23.47 14.32
N ASN A 53 -26.64 -24.49 14.90
CA ASN A 53 -27.85 -24.29 15.71
C ASN A 53 -27.56 -23.58 17.04
N GLY A 54 -26.47 -23.89 17.70
CA GLY A 54 -26.06 -23.23 18.95
C GLY A 54 -25.67 -21.77 18.73
N TYR A 55 -24.97 -21.49 17.64
CA TYR A 55 -24.49 -20.15 17.32
C TYR A 55 -25.62 -19.21 16.87
N SER A 56 -26.52 -19.69 16.03
CA SER A 56 -27.66 -18.89 15.53
C SER A 56 -28.62 -18.48 16.65
N GLN A 57 -28.73 -19.27 17.71
CA GLN A 57 -29.55 -18.95 18.87
C GLN A 57 -28.96 -17.85 19.77
N LEU A 58 -27.62 -17.73 19.81
CA LEU A 58 -26.92 -16.83 20.73
C LEU A 58 -26.44 -15.53 20.07
N PHE A 59 -26.01 -15.55 18.83
CA PHE A 59 -25.27 -14.46 18.19
C PHE A 59 -25.73 -14.03 16.80
N GLY A 60 -26.76 -14.65 16.22
CA GLY A 60 -27.21 -14.41 14.86
C GLY A 60 -26.46 -15.21 13.79
N ASP A 61 -26.66 -14.88 12.52
CA ASP A 61 -26.36 -15.72 11.35
C ASP A 61 -24.88 -15.91 10.93
N VAL A 62 -23.91 -15.86 11.83
CA VAL A 62 -22.50 -16.10 11.47
C VAL A 62 -22.02 -17.44 12.03
N PRO A 63 -22.09 -18.54 11.23
CA PRO A 63 -21.63 -19.84 11.67
C PRO A 63 -20.09 -19.84 11.78
N GLN A 64 -19.57 -20.15 12.96
CA GLN A 64 -18.15 -20.44 13.11
C GLN A 64 -17.89 -21.92 12.81
N ILE A 65 -16.85 -22.18 12.00
CA ILE A 65 -16.42 -23.54 11.71
C ILE A 65 -15.63 -24.07 12.92
N PRO A 66 -15.98 -25.28 13.46
CA PRO A 66 -15.25 -25.85 14.59
C PRO A 66 -13.78 -26.03 14.26
N ASP A 67 -12.91 -25.72 15.20
CA ASP A 67 -11.47 -25.94 15.02
C ASP A 67 -11.14 -27.43 15.03
N VAL A 68 -10.42 -27.87 14.01
CA VAL A 68 -10.05 -29.29 13.80
C VAL A 68 -8.59 -29.47 14.21
N SER A 69 -8.31 -30.48 15.01
CA SER A 69 -6.93 -30.79 15.43
C SER A 69 -6.03 -31.02 14.21
N PRO A 70 -4.86 -30.37 14.13
CA PRO A 70 -3.94 -30.49 12.99
C PRO A 70 -3.45 -31.92 12.73
N GLU A 71 -3.50 -32.79 13.76
CA GLU A 71 -3.07 -34.19 13.68
C GLU A 71 -3.97 -35.05 12.78
N ILE A 72 -5.22 -34.65 12.58
CA ILE A 72 -6.21 -35.36 11.77
C ILE A 72 -6.08 -35.01 10.30
N MET A 73 -5.43 -33.87 10.00
CA MET A 73 -5.30 -33.37 8.63
C MET A 73 -4.19 -34.09 7.87
N ILE A 74 -4.39 -34.28 6.56
CA ILE A 74 -3.33 -34.72 5.64
C ILE A 74 -2.21 -33.64 5.67
N PRO A 75 -0.92 -34.03 5.62
CA PRO A 75 0.19 -33.07 5.75
C PRO A 75 0.14 -31.88 4.78
N SER A 76 -0.33 -32.08 3.55
CA SER A 76 -0.47 -31.01 2.56
C SER A 76 -1.53 -29.98 2.96
N ASP A 77 -2.69 -30.43 3.46
CA ASP A 77 -3.79 -29.56 3.85
C ASP A 77 -3.44 -28.80 5.14
N ARG A 78 -2.73 -29.44 6.07
CA ARG A 78 -2.19 -28.80 7.27
C ARG A 78 -1.23 -27.66 6.93
N ILE A 79 -0.25 -27.90 6.04
CA ILE A 79 0.69 -26.89 5.61
C ILE A 79 -0.05 -25.73 4.91
N ALA A 80 -1.02 -26.05 4.05
CA ALA A 80 -1.80 -25.04 3.36
C ALA A 80 -2.60 -24.16 4.35
N LYS A 81 -3.24 -24.77 5.37
CA LYS A 81 -3.96 -24.04 6.41
C LYS A 81 -3.01 -23.15 7.21
N GLU A 82 -1.90 -23.65 7.71
CA GLU A 82 -0.90 -22.88 8.45
C GLU A 82 -0.36 -21.68 7.65
N LEU A 83 -0.14 -21.87 6.34
CA LEU A 83 0.26 -20.76 5.44
C LEU A 83 -0.84 -19.71 5.29
N CYS A 84 -2.10 -20.12 5.11
CA CYS A 84 -3.22 -19.19 5.01
C CYS A 84 -3.41 -18.38 6.29
N ASP A 85 -3.32 -19.03 7.44
CA ASP A 85 -3.44 -18.38 8.76
C ASP A 85 -2.28 -17.41 9.01
N PHE A 86 -1.06 -17.77 8.60
CA PHE A 86 0.10 -16.89 8.63
C PHE A 86 -0.08 -15.69 7.72
N ILE A 87 -0.49 -15.88 6.47
CA ILE A 87 -0.75 -14.80 5.51
C ILE A 87 -1.84 -13.86 6.05
N SER A 88 -2.94 -14.42 6.57
CA SER A 88 -4.03 -13.65 7.17
C SER A 88 -3.54 -12.75 8.33
N SER A 89 -2.69 -13.29 9.21
CA SER A 89 -2.17 -12.57 10.37
C SER A 89 -1.22 -11.42 10.01
N TRP A 90 -0.39 -11.59 8.98
CA TRP A 90 0.65 -10.63 8.62
C TRP A 90 0.27 -9.70 7.45
N CYS A 91 -0.84 -9.98 6.78
CA CYS A 91 -1.29 -9.31 5.58
C CYS A 91 -1.42 -7.79 5.79
N ILE A 92 -2.07 -7.34 6.87
CA ILE A 92 -2.29 -5.91 7.16
C ILE A 92 -0.95 -5.19 7.33
N LEU A 93 -0.02 -5.76 8.09
CA LEU A 93 1.28 -5.16 8.34
C LEU A 93 2.10 -5.05 7.04
N PHE A 94 2.13 -6.12 6.24
CA PHE A 94 2.86 -6.13 4.98
C PHE A 94 2.31 -5.08 3.99
N PHE A 95 1.00 -5.05 3.77
CA PHE A 95 0.40 -4.12 2.82
C PHE A 95 0.47 -2.66 3.29
N THR A 96 0.38 -2.39 4.60
CA THR A 96 0.56 -1.02 5.10
C THR A 96 1.98 -0.53 4.90
N LEU A 97 3.01 -1.32 5.21
CA LEU A 97 4.41 -0.97 4.94
C LEU A 97 4.66 -0.79 3.45
N PHE A 98 4.15 -1.69 2.62
CA PHE A 98 4.26 -1.59 1.16
C PHE A 98 3.60 -0.32 0.62
N GLY A 99 2.41 0.03 1.12
CA GLY A 99 1.70 1.26 0.76
C GLY A 99 2.46 2.53 1.12
N VAL A 100 3.07 2.57 2.30
CA VAL A 100 3.93 3.69 2.71
C VAL A 100 5.16 3.80 1.79
N PHE A 101 5.84 2.69 1.53
CA PHE A 101 7.00 2.65 0.63
C PHE A 101 6.65 3.11 -0.79
N LEU A 102 5.54 2.63 -1.34
CA LEU A 102 5.04 3.01 -2.65
C LEU A 102 4.73 4.52 -2.71
N SER A 103 4.06 5.04 -1.68
CA SER A 103 3.73 6.46 -1.56
C SER A 103 4.98 7.34 -1.57
N LEU A 104 5.99 6.99 -0.77
CA LEU A 104 7.25 7.72 -0.71
C LEU A 104 8.00 7.69 -2.05
N THR A 105 8.02 6.53 -2.71
CA THR A 105 8.68 6.36 -4.01
C THR A 105 8.01 7.21 -5.10
N LEU A 106 6.67 7.20 -5.16
CA LEU A 106 5.91 8.01 -6.12
C LEU A 106 6.07 9.51 -5.86
N PHE A 107 6.04 9.90 -4.58
CA PHE A 107 6.27 11.28 -4.18
C PHE A 107 7.69 11.75 -4.58
N TYR A 108 8.72 10.96 -4.25
CA TYR A 108 10.11 11.25 -4.62
C TYR A 108 10.27 11.40 -6.14
N LYS A 109 9.76 10.43 -6.92
CA LYS A 109 9.89 10.44 -8.38
C LYS A 109 9.21 11.66 -9.01
N ARG A 110 7.98 12.01 -8.56
CA ARG A 110 7.19 13.06 -9.18
C ARG A 110 7.51 14.47 -8.67
N ARG A 111 7.91 14.58 -7.41
CA ARG A 111 8.04 15.89 -6.76
C ARG A 111 9.47 16.34 -6.50
N LEU A 112 10.41 15.40 -6.43
CA LEU A 112 11.80 15.74 -6.15
C LEU A 112 12.70 15.50 -7.37
N LYS A 113 12.64 14.32 -7.96
CA LYS A 113 13.57 13.96 -9.04
C LYS A 113 13.44 14.90 -10.27
N THR A 114 12.21 15.18 -10.69
CA THR A 114 11.97 15.99 -11.91
C THR A 114 12.51 17.42 -11.80
N PRO A 115 12.17 18.23 -10.76
CA PRO A 115 12.68 19.59 -10.67
C PRO A 115 14.20 19.64 -10.43
N PHE A 116 14.78 18.71 -9.69
CA PHE A 116 16.23 18.64 -9.51
C PHE A 116 16.96 18.34 -10.84
N SER A 117 16.41 17.46 -11.68
CA SER A 117 16.96 17.21 -13.00
C SER A 117 16.92 18.45 -13.90
N VAL A 118 15.82 19.19 -13.88
CA VAL A 118 15.68 20.44 -14.64
C VAL A 118 16.66 21.52 -14.16
N LEU A 119 16.82 21.68 -12.86
CA LEU A 119 17.77 22.65 -12.29
C LEU A 119 19.21 22.27 -12.59
N ASN A 120 19.56 20.99 -12.54
CA ASN A 120 20.90 20.54 -12.87
C ASN A 120 21.25 20.74 -14.34
N GLU A 121 20.31 20.46 -15.24
CA GLU A 121 20.46 20.74 -16.67
C GLU A 121 20.59 22.25 -16.94
N ALA A 122 19.78 23.07 -16.27
CA ALA A 122 19.85 24.52 -16.38
C ALA A 122 21.20 25.07 -15.89
N ALA A 123 21.73 24.56 -14.78
CA ALA A 123 23.04 24.93 -14.26
C ALA A 123 24.17 24.54 -15.21
N ASP A 124 24.09 23.37 -15.84
CA ASP A 124 25.07 22.91 -16.83
C ASP A 124 25.05 23.81 -18.11
N LYS A 125 23.86 24.18 -18.60
CA LYS A 125 23.73 25.11 -19.72
C LYS A 125 24.30 26.52 -19.41
N ILE A 126 23.98 27.04 -18.25
CA ILE A 126 24.53 28.34 -17.81
C ILE A 126 26.08 28.27 -17.70
N SER A 127 26.63 27.17 -17.20
CA SER A 127 28.08 27.00 -17.09
C SER A 127 28.79 26.97 -18.46
N ARG A 128 28.06 26.55 -19.51
CA ARG A 128 28.53 26.57 -20.92
C ARG A 128 28.22 27.86 -21.66
N GLN A 129 27.71 28.87 -20.96
CA GLN A 129 27.26 30.15 -21.54
C GLN A 129 26.11 30.02 -22.54
N ASP A 130 25.38 28.90 -22.52
CA ASP A 130 24.18 28.69 -23.31
C ASP A 130 22.98 29.22 -22.51
N LEU A 131 22.53 30.43 -22.80
CA LEU A 131 21.42 31.09 -22.14
C LEU A 131 20.11 30.99 -22.94
N ASP A 132 20.11 30.36 -24.12
CA ASP A 132 18.92 30.22 -24.94
C ASP A 132 18.07 29.01 -24.58
N PHE A 133 17.63 28.97 -23.31
CA PHE A 133 16.69 27.98 -22.82
C PHE A 133 15.75 28.61 -21.79
N LYS A 134 14.64 27.93 -21.50
CA LYS A 134 13.66 28.35 -20.49
C LYS A 134 13.45 27.26 -19.47
N ILE A 135 13.50 27.62 -18.19
CA ILE A 135 13.20 26.70 -17.09
C ILE A 135 11.68 26.55 -16.95
N SER A 136 11.14 25.44 -17.40
CA SER A 136 9.71 25.16 -17.35
C SER A 136 9.40 24.25 -16.15
N TYR A 137 8.91 24.81 -15.04
CA TYR A 137 8.42 24.07 -13.90
C TYR A 137 7.05 24.60 -13.50
N VAL A 138 6.04 23.72 -13.56
CA VAL A 138 4.61 24.09 -13.54
C VAL A 138 4.01 24.17 -12.11
N TYR A 139 4.74 23.73 -11.07
CA TYR A 139 4.16 23.65 -9.72
C TYR A 139 4.46 24.90 -8.90
N ASP A 140 3.42 25.42 -8.24
CA ASP A 140 3.52 26.53 -7.29
C ASP A 140 3.85 26.01 -5.89
N ASP A 141 5.09 25.52 -5.73
CA ASP A 141 5.67 25.03 -4.49
C ASP A 141 7.06 25.63 -4.24
N GLU A 142 7.74 25.17 -3.19
CA GLU A 142 9.06 25.68 -2.80
C GLU A 142 10.11 25.42 -3.90
N LEU A 143 10.00 24.33 -4.63
CA LEU A 143 10.87 24.01 -5.74
C LEU A 143 10.56 24.91 -6.96
N GLY A 144 9.30 25.25 -7.19
CA GLY A 144 8.89 26.24 -8.18
C GLY A 144 9.49 27.61 -7.93
N GLN A 145 9.57 28.03 -6.65
CA GLN A 145 10.24 29.28 -6.27
C GLN A 145 11.75 29.26 -6.58
N ILE A 146 12.41 28.11 -6.35
CA ILE A 146 13.83 27.93 -6.71
C ILE A 146 14.00 28.00 -8.23
N CYS A 147 13.15 27.29 -8.99
CA CYS A 147 13.18 27.35 -10.46
C CYS A 147 12.97 28.78 -10.99
N ALA A 148 12.02 29.52 -10.40
CA ALA A 148 11.79 30.93 -10.76
C ALA A 148 12.98 31.84 -10.42
N ALA A 149 13.67 31.59 -9.31
CA ALA A 149 14.87 32.32 -8.95
C ALA A 149 16.03 32.04 -9.94
N PHE A 150 16.19 30.79 -10.35
CA PHE A 150 17.16 30.43 -11.40
C PHE A 150 16.83 31.07 -12.75
N GLU A 151 15.57 31.10 -13.15
CA GLU A 151 15.15 31.76 -14.39
C GLU A 151 15.47 33.26 -14.36
N LYS A 152 15.15 33.90 -13.22
CA LYS A 152 15.47 35.32 -13.03
C LYS A 152 16.98 35.60 -13.02
N MET A 153 17.80 34.65 -12.56
CA MET A 153 19.27 34.75 -12.63
C MET A 153 19.73 34.62 -14.08
N ARG A 154 19.22 33.65 -14.84
CA ARG A 154 19.52 33.48 -16.26
C ARG A 154 19.22 34.73 -17.10
N GLU A 155 18.06 35.37 -16.86
CA GLU A 155 17.65 36.59 -17.55
C GLU A 155 18.55 37.82 -17.29
N LYS A 156 19.34 37.77 -16.23
CA LYS A 156 20.25 38.84 -15.84
C LYS A 156 21.69 38.63 -16.28
N LEU A 157 22.03 37.46 -16.80
CA LEU A 157 23.34 37.12 -17.36
C LEU A 157 23.40 37.43 -18.85
#